data_38a1b586f5cc4873f8fb85d8832dac02
#
_entry.id   38a1b586f5cc4873f8fb85d8832dac02
#
_cell.length_a   1.000
_cell.length_b   1.000
_cell.length_c   1.000
_cell.angle_alpha   90.00
_cell.angle_beta   90.00
_cell.angle_gamma   90.00
#
_symmetry.space_group_name_H-M   'P 1'
#
loop_
_entity.id
_entity.type
_entity.pdbx_description
1 polymer ?
#
loop_
_entity_poly.entity_id
_entity_poly.type
_entity_poly.pdbx_seq_one_letter_code
_entity_poly.pdbx_strand_id
1 'polypeptide(L)' 'MTNSMALLSDELLIESYYKAKELQLSDDFIQLIQNEMKRRSIYNKIHVAAQ' A
#
# COMPACT_ATOMS: atom_id res chain seq x y z
N MET A 1 -17.32 -4.92 -9.99
CA MET A 1 -15.91 -4.98 -10.32
C MET A 1 -15.06 -5.29 -9.11
N THR A 2 -14.20 -6.24 -9.22
CA THR A 2 -13.39 -6.65 -8.08
C THR A 2 -12.17 -5.76 -7.94
N ASN A 3 -11.93 -5.31 -6.73
CA ASN A 3 -10.73 -4.56 -6.43
C ASN A 3 -9.65 -5.55 -6.01
N SER A 4 -8.68 -5.78 -6.89
CA SER A 4 -7.66 -6.77 -6.63
C SER A 4 -6.81 -6.41 -5.41
N MET A 5 -6.74 -5.14 -5.06
CA MET A 5 -6.02 -4.74 -3.85
C MET A 5 -6.64 -5.32 -2.60
N ALA A 6 -7.96 -5.53 -2.61
CA ALA A 6 -8.66 -6.07 -1.44
C ALA A 6 -8.24 -7.50 -1.13
N LEU A 7 -7.65 -8.19 -2.11
CA LEU A 7 -7.25 -9.59 -1.92
C LEU A 7 -5.89 -9.73 -1.28
N LEU A 8 -5.12 -8.65 -1.22
CA LEU A 8 -3.80 -8.69 -0.63
C LEU A 8 -3.90 -8.63 0.89
N SER A 9 -3.03 -9.39 1.55
CA SER A 9 -2.90 -9.26 2.99
C SER A 9 -2.28 -7.91 3.32
N ASP A 10 -2.42 -7.49 4.58
CA ASP A 10 -1.84 -6.23 5.01
C ASP A 10 -0.34 -6.21 4.75
N GLU A 11 0.35 -7.31 5.06
CA GLU A 11 1.78 -7.37 4.88
C GLU A 11 2.17 -7.27 3.41
N LEU A 12 1.44 -7.98 2.56
CA LEU A 12 1.73 -7.93 1.13
C LEU A 12 1.44 -6.54 0.57
N LEU A 13 0.41 -5.90 1.06
CA LEU A 13 0.07 -4.57 0.60
C LEU A 13 1.18 -3.58 0.97
N ILE A 14 1.66 -3.65 2.20
CA ILE A 14 2.74 -2.77 2.65
C ILE A 14 4.00 -3.05 1.84
N GLU A 15 4.31 -4.32 1.63
CA GLU A 15 5.48 -4.69 0.86
C GLU A 15 5.38 -4.17 -0.56
N SER A 16 4.19 -4.26 -1.14
CA SER A 16 3.95 -3.75 -2.49
C SER A 16 4.17 -2.24 -2.55
N TYR A 17 3.75 -1.54 -1.49
CA TYR A 17 3.94 -0.11 -1.43
C TYR A 17 5.43 0.25 -1.49
N TYR A 18 6.23 -0.40 -0.65
CA TYR A 18 7.67 -0.11 -0.64
C TYR A 18 8.31 -0.47 -1.96
N LYS A 19 7.91 -1.61 -2.52
CA LYS A 19 8.47 -2.05 -3.78
C LYS A 19 8.12 -1.08 -4.90
N ALA A 20 6.88 -0.59 -4.91
CA ALA A 20 6.46 0.35 -5.93
C ALA A 20 7.26 1.65 -5.84
N LYS A 21 7.53 2.10 -4.63
CA LYS A 21 8.33 3.31 -4.47
C LYS A 21 9.78 3.06 -4.86
N GLU A 22 10.31 1.91 -4.50
CA GLU A 22 11.69 1.57 -4.83
C GLU A 22 11.89 1.51 -6.34
N LEU A 23 10.93 0.92 -7.05
CA LEU A 23 11.03 0.78 -8.50
C LEU A 23 10.52 2.01 -9.23
N GLN A 24 10.07 3.01 -8.50
CA GLN A 24 9.58 4.27 -9.07
C GLN A 24 8.47 4.03 -10.07
N LEU A 25 7.51 3.20 -9.67
CA LEU A 25 6.36 2.93 -10.50
C LEU A 25 5.47 4.18 -10.55
N SER A 26 4.45 4.14 -11.40
CA SER A 26 3.62 5.31 -11.62
C SER A 26 2.97 5.78 -10.32
N ASP A 27 2.78 7.10 -10.21
CA ASP A 27 2.13 7.69 -9.05
C ASP A 27 0.71 7.17 -8.91
N ASP A 28 0.02 6.95 -10.02
CA ASP A 28 -1.34 6.44 -9.97
C ASP A 28 -1.40 5.09 -9.28
N PHE A 29 -0.45 4.22 -9.60
CA PHE A 29 -0.40 2.90 -8.98
C PHE A 29 -0.10 3.01 -7.49
N ILE A 30 0.88 3.84 -7.14
CA ILE A 30 1.24 4.04 -5.73
C ILE A 30 0.06 4.62 -4.97
N GLN A 31 -0.67 5.53 -5.60
CA GLN A 31 -1.85 6.12 -4.99
C GLN A 31 -2.91 5.07 -4.69
N LEU A 32 -3.09 4.12 -5.61
CA LEU A 32 -4.05 3.05 -5.38
C LEU A 32 -3.69 2.24 -4.15
N ILE A 33 -2.42 1.93 -3.99
CA ILE A 33 -1.96 1.18 -2.83
C ILE A 33 -2.20 1.99 -1.56
N GLN A 34 -1.86 3.27 -1.59
CA GLN A 34 -2.04 4.13 -0.43
C GLN A 34 -3.52 4.23 -0.03
N ASN A 35 -4.39 4.36 -1.03
CA ASN A 35 -5.82 4.44 -0.75
C ASN A 35 -6.32 3.19 -0.06
N GLU A 36 -5.85 2.03 -0.50
CA GLU A 36 -6.25 0.78 0.13
C GLU A 36 -5.71 0.69 1.55
N MET A 37 -4.49 1.14 1.78
CA MET A 37 -3.91 1.13 3.10
C MET A 37 -4.69 2.04 4.05
N LYS A 38 -5.13 3.18 3.56
CA LYS A 38 -5.93 4.09 4.36
C LYS A 38 -7.28 3.46 4.70
N ARG A 39 -7.88 2.78 3.71
CA ARG A 39 -9.17 2.14 3.92
C ARG A 39 -9.09 1.09 5.02
N ARG A 40 -7.96 0.41 5.11
CA ARG A 40 -7.76 -0.63 6.11
C ARG A 40 -7.22 -0.10 7.42
N SER A 41 -6.93 1.19 7.49
CA SER A 41 -6.33 1.80 8.67
C SER A 41 -4.96 1.22 9.03
N ILE A 42 -4.25 0.72 8.04
CA ILE A 42 -2.91 0.19 8.27
C ILE A 42 -1.82 1.18 7.85
N TYR A 43 -2.24 2.32 7.34
CA TYR A 43 -1.27 3.33 6.93
C TYR A 43 -0.40 3.77 8.09
N ASN A 44 -0.97 3.77 9.28
CA ASN A 44 -0.23 4.17 10.48
C ASN A 44 0.90 3.21 10.82
N LYS A 45 0.78 1.96 10.40
CA LYS A 45 1.82 0.97 10.72
C LYS A 45 3.15 1.34 10.09
N ILE A 46 3.10 1.96 8.91
CA ILE A 46 4.32 2.40 8.25
C ILE A 46 4.97 3.52 9.04
N HIS A 47 4.15 4.46 9.51
CA HIS A 47 4.67 5.59 10.27
C HIS A 47 5.23 5.16 11.61
N VAL A 48 4.56 4.21 12.24
CA VAL A 48 5.03 3.72 13.53
C VAL A 48 6.41 3.08 13.37
N ALA A 49 6.59 2.35 12.29
CA ALA A 49 7.87 1.69 12.05
C ALA A 49 8.98 2.72 11.82
N ALA A 50 8.63 3.88 11.38
CA ALA A 50 9.61 4.92 11.08
C ALA A 50 10.07 5.66 12.33
N GLN A 51 9.41 5.43 13.43
CA GLN A 51 9.81 6.08 14.67
C GLN A 51 10.85 5.28 15.44
#